data_8d5035b340e782d6f94e6b896a639f60
#
_entry.id   8d5035b340e782d6f94e6b896a639f60
#
_cell.length_a   1.000
_cell.length_b   1.000
_cell.length_c   1.000
_cell.angle_alpha   90.00
_cell.angle_beta   90.00
_cell.angle_gamma   90.00
#
_symmetry.space_group_name_H-M   'P 1'
#
loop_
_entity.id
_entity.type
_entity.pdbx_description
1 polymer ?
#
loop_
_entity_poly.entity_id
_entity_poly.type
_entity_poly.pdbx_seq_one_letter_code
_entity_poly.pdbx_strand_id
1 'polypeptide(L)'
;MTPLSPSAPLPRRGRRPPSPLDRQLPELLAPAGDRDKLAQAIHYGADAVYLGGSRYSLRANAGNFSDQELREAVMLAHGAGVRVYVALNIFAHQRDFAGLDDYLLFLREIAADGLIIADPGILAVARRVVPQMPIHLSTQANVTNPESAAFWQACGVSRINPARELSLTELAKMRERVTTELEIFVHGALCISYSGRCFLSLHLTGRDANRGDCAHPCRYRYRLEEERRPGQFFPIEEDDRGSYIFNAKDLCLLNRLPQLIRAGADALKIEGRMKSLFYVGTVVRLYRAALDFWRERCLDAPLPPEFAEELSKIGGRGQSENFFSGPPGPEDMQPGGAASNPDWAPAAIVREGGGSPLVEARNPFQKGETIEYLGQGLKNYPCRIIAIHDQNGRELERANPNSLLRLTLTTADNEPLDCRPPGLFRRQTMAPPTNPN
;
A
#
# COMPACT_ATOMS: atom_id res chain seq x y z
N MET A 1 -10.04 46.08 -0.65
CA MET A 1 -9.47 44.72 -0.74
C MET A 1 -10.61 43.80 -1.11
N THR A 2 -10.69 43.42 -2.35
CA THR A 2 -11.73 42.53 -2.91
C THR A 2 -11.39 41.08 -2.53
N PRO A 3 -12.33 40.25 -2.04
CA PRO A 3 -12.06 38.87 -1.74
C PRO A 3 -11.83 38.03 -3.03
N LEU A 4 -10.74 37.28 -3.06
CA LEU A 4 -10.43 36.39 -4.16
C LEU A 4 -11.53 35.29 -4.26
N SER A 5 -12.15 35.22 -5.43
CA SER A 5 -13.05 34.11 -5.80
C SER A 5 -12.34 32.78 -5.69
N PRO A 6 -13.05 31.70 -5.23
CA PRO A 6 -12.50 30.33 -5.21
C PRO A 6 -12.17 29.95 -6.66
N SER A 7 -10.91 29.57 -6.88
CA SER A 7 -10.42 29.07 -8.17
C SER A 7 -11.24 27.87 -8.63
N ALA A 8 -11.74 27.96 -9.86
CA ALA A 8 -12.43 26.86 -10.52
C ALA A 8 -11.53 25.58 -10.53
N PRO A 9 -12.10 24.37 -10.43
CA PRO A 9 -11.34 23.14 -10.54
C PRO A 9 -10.63 23.08 -11.89
N LEU A 10 -9.32 22.79 -11.85
CA LEU A 10 -8.50 22.65 -13.05
C LEU A 10 -9.15 21.64 -14.01
N PRO A 11 -9.15 21.91 -15.34
CA PRO A 11 -9.74 21.01 -16.32
C PRO A 11 -9.05 19.64 -16.22
N ARG A 12 -9.85 18.61 -15.94
CA ARG A 12 -9.41 17.22 -15.97
C ARG A 12 -8.77 16.97 -17.34
N ARG A 13 -7.53 16.50 -17.37
CA ARG A 13 -6.87 16.03 -18.59
C ARG A 13 -7.86 15.20 -19.36
N GLY A 14 -8.06 15.53 -20.66
CA GLY A 14 -9.06 14.94 -21.52
C GLY A 14 -9.05 13.42 -21.44
N ARG A 15 -9.93 12.87 -20.62
CA ARG A 15 -10.24 11.46 -20.64
C ARG A 15 -10.88 11.19 -21.99
N ARG A 16 -10.31 10.25 -22.74
CA ARG A 16 -11.01 9.56 -23.82
C ARG A 16 -12.41 9.21 -23.28
N PRO A 17 -13.49 9.38 -24.07
CA PRO A 17 -14.80 9.00 -23.61
C PRO A 17 -14.74 7.56 -23.08
N PRO A 18 -15.27 7.28 -21.87
CA PRO A 18 -15.12 5.98 -21.24
C PRO A 18 -15.68 4.91 -22.16
N SER A 19 -14.86 3.88 -22.46
CA SER A 19 -15.36 2.67 -23.11
C SER A 19 -16.38 2.00 -22.16
N PRO A 20 -17.27 1.14 -22.64
CA PRO A 20 -18.17 0.39 -21.76
C PRO A 20 -17.46 -0.37 -20.64
N LEU A 21 -16.19 -0.74 -20.85
CA LEU A 21 -15.32 -1.39 -19.87
C LEU A 21 -14.73 -0.39 -18.84
N ASP A 22 -14.47 0.87 -19.22
CA ASP A 22 -13.94 1.90 -18.31
C ASP A 22 -14.89 2.23 -17.15
N ARG A 23 -16.18 2.00 -17.32
CA ARG A 23 -17.19 2.19 -16.27
C ARG A 23 -17.23 1.02 -15.26
N GLN A 24 -16.51 -0.07 -15.52
CA GLN A 24 -16.57 -1.31 -14.74
C GLN A 24 -15.31 -1.59 -13.93
N LEU A 25 -14.19 -0.89 -14.20
CA LEU A 25 -12.96 -1.11 -13.45
C LEU A 25 -12.92 -0.28 -12.16
N PRO A 26 -12.60 -0.94 -11.03
CA PRO A 26 -12.51 -0.27 -9.74
C PRO A 26 -11.32 0.67 -9.65
N GLU A 27 -11.43 1.65 -8.75
CA GLU A 27 -10.34 2.56 -8.38
C GLU A 27 -9.19 1.80 -7.72
N LEU A 28 -7.95 2.01 -8.16
CA LEU A 28 -6.76 1.49 -7.49
C LEU A 28 -6.31 2.46 -6.40
N LEU A 29 -6.51 2.08 -5.15
CA LEU A 29 -6.19 2.88 -3.97
C LEU A 29 -4.88 2.41 -3.32
N ALA A 30 -3.86 3.26 -3.37
CA ALA A 30 -2.51 2.95 -2.90
C ALA A 30 -2.16 3.62 -1.56
N PRO A 31 -1.28 2.99 -0.74
CA PRO A 31 -0.82 3.58 0.50
C PRO A 31 0.25 4.65 0.24
N ALA A 32 0.17 5.79 0.97
CA ALA A 32 1.20 6.81 1.00
C ALA A 32 1.59 7.12 2.45
N GLY A 33 2.65 6.49 2.95
CA GLY A 33 3.14 6.69 4.32
C GLY A 33 4.04 7.92 4.48
N ASP A 34 4.61 8.40 3.39
CA ASP A 34 5.47 9.58 3.28
C ASP A 34 5.45 10.13 1.84
N ARG A 35 6.15 11.25 1.61
CA ARG A 35 6.19 11.94 0.30
C ARG A 35 6.78 11.06 -0.80
N ASP A 36 7.82 10.29 -0.52
CA ASP A 36 8.46 9.42 -1.52
C ASP A 36 7.52 8.28 -1.93
N LYS A 37 6.80 7.67 -0.97
CA LYS A 37 5.79 6.64 -1.27
C LYS A 37 4.60 7.20 -2.03
N LEU A 38 4.18 8.42 -1.72
CA LEU A 38 3.16 9.14 -2.50
C LEU A 38 3.59 9.30 -3.96
N ALA A 39 4.83 9.78 -4.17
CA ALA A 39 5.38 9.95 -5.52
C ALA A 39 5.48 8.61 -6.27
N GLN A 40 5.85 7.51 -5.60
CA GLN A 40 5.86 6.18 -6.19
C GLN A 40 4.45 5.70 -6.59
N ALA A 41 3.47 5.86 -5.71
CA ALA A 41 2.09 5.47 -5.99
C ALA A 41 1.53 6.21 -7.23
N ILE A 42 1.78 7.52 -7.31
CA ILE A 42 1.40 8.35 -8.46
C ILE A 42 2.12 7.89 -9.73
N HIS A 43 3.43 7.70 -9.66
CA HIS A 43 4.27 7.32 -10.80
C HIS A 43 3.82 6.00 -11.43
N TYR A 44 3.49 5.01 -10.60
CA TYR A 44 3.08 3.69 -11.04
C TYR A 44 1.58 3.51 -11.26
N GLY A 45 0.80 4.59 -11.18
CA GLY A 45 -0.56 4.63 -11.72
C GLY A 45 -1.67 4.32 -10.73
N ALA A 46 -1.53 4.70 -9.47
CA ALA A 46 -2.64 4.75 -8.54
C ALA A 46 -3.70 5.77 -9.01
N ASP A 47 -4.99 5.43 -8.87
CA ASP A 47 -6.10 6.35 -9.13
C ASP A 47 -6.38 7.23 -7.91
N ALA A 48 -6.08 6.71 -6.73
CA ALA A 48 -6.18 7.40 -5.45
C ALA A 48 -5.11 6.93 -4.47
N VAL A 49 -4.81 7.77 -3.48
CA VAL A 49 -3.91 7.44 -2.38
C VAL A 49 -4.59 7.69 -1.05
N TYR A 50 -4.23 6.86 -0.04
CA TYR A 50 -4.62 7.14 1.32
C TYR A 50 -3.39 7.38 2.20
N LEU A 51 -3.48 8.41 3.03
CA LEU A 51 -2.41 8.86 3.89
C LEU A 51 -2.96 9.28 5.26
N GLY A 52 -2.09 9.63 6.19
CA GLY A 52 -2.48 10.09 7.52
C GLY A 52 -1.69 11.30 7.92
N GLY A 53 -2.38 12.24 8.56
CA GLY A 53 -1.73 13.33 9.25
C GLY A 53 -1.09 12.90 10.57
N SER A 54 -0.37 13.80 11.20
CA SER A 54 0.24 13.62 12.52
C SER A 54 -0.80 13.36 13.64
N ARG A 55 -2.07 13.67 13.38
CA ARG A 55 -3.21 13.51 14.29
C ARG A 55 -4.22 12.50 13.73
N TYR A 56 -4.94 11.80 14.58
CA TYR A 56 -6.10 10.94 14.28
C TYR A 56 -5.82 9.71 13.41
N SER A 57 -4.57 9.36 13.12
CA SER A 57 -4.21 8.21 12.29
C SER A 57 -3.71 7.01 13.12
N LEU A 58 -4.21 5.80 12.78
CA LEU A 58 -3.80 4.52 13.41
C LEU A 58 -2.37 4.07 13.07
N ARG A 59 -1.54 4.89 12.50
CA ARG A 59 -0.15 4.55 12.18
C ARG A 59 0.79 5.61 12.75
N ALA A 60 0.78 5.77 14.08
CA ALA A 60 1.59 6.77 14.78
C ALA A 60 3.08 6.69 14.42
N ASN A 61 3.59 5.48 14.16
CA ASN A 61 4.99 5.23 13.78
C ASN A 61 5.24 5.23 12.24
N ALA A 62 4.22 5.51 11.41
CA ALA A 62 4.46 5.83 10.00
C ALA A 62 5.00 7.26 9.88
N GLY A 63 5.73 7.57 8.84
CA GLY A 63 6.10 8.95 8.50
C GLY A 63 4.85 9.78 8.19
N ASN A 64 3.99 10.04 9.21
CA ASN A 64 2.77 10.81 9.04
C ASN A 64 3.09 12.23 8.56
N PHE A 65 2.20 12.77 7.74
CA PHE A 65 2.36 14.11 7.18
C PHE A 65 2.01 15.19 8.22
N SER A 66 2.84 16.20 8.37
CA SER A 66 2.48 17.47 9.02
C SER A 66 1.39 18.17 8.21
N ASP A 67 0.75 19.19 8.79
CA ASP A 67 -0.31 19.93 8.10
C ASP A 67 0.21 20.60 6.80
N GLN A 68 1.46 21.09 6.79
CA GLN A 68 2.10 21.63 5.60
C GLN A 68 2.38 20.54 4.55
N GLU A 69 2.92 19.41 4.96
CA GLU A 69 3.16 18.27 4.06
C GLU A 69 1.87 17.68 3.49
N LEU A 70 0.75 17.69 4.27
CA LEU A 70 -0.57 17.30 3.77
C LEU A 70 -1.03 18.21 2.62
N ARG A 71 -0.86 19.52 2.77
CA ARG A 71 -1.18 20.49 1.71
C ARG A 71 -0.37 20.21 0.45
N GLU A 72 0.94 20.01 0.59
CA GLU A 72 1.83 19.68 -0.52
C GLU A 72 1.49 18.33 -1.17
N ALA A 73 1.13 17.32 -0.35
CA ALA A 73 0.73 15.99 -0.82
C ALA A 73 -0.54 16.05 -1.67
N VAL A 74 -1.55 16.80 -1.22
CA VAL A 74 -2.80 16.99 -1.98
C VAL A 74 -2.51 17.72 -3.31
N MET A 75 -1.72 18.79 -3.28
CA MET A 75 -1.34 19.51 -4.49
C MET A 75 -0.59 18.62 -5.49
N LEU A 76 0.37 17.83 -5.02
CA LEU A 76 1.14 16.90 -5.85
C LEU A 76 0.24 15.85 -6.50
N ALA A 77 -0.64 15.22 -5.70
CA ALA A 77 -1.55 14.18 -6.18
C ALA A 77 -2.57 14.76 -7.19
N HIS A 78 -3.19 15.89 -6.88
CA HIS A 78 -4.14 16.56 -7.77
C HIS A 78 -3.48 17.01 -9.07
N GLY A 79 -2.24 17.48 -9.03
CA GLY A 79 -1.45 17.81 -10.23
C GLY A 79 -1.28 16.62 -11.19
N ALA A 80 -1.32 15.39 -10.66
CA ALA A 80 -1.29 14.15 -11.43
C ALA A 80 -2.69 13.55 -11.71
N GLY A 81 -3.78 14.17 -11.22
CA GLY A 81 -5.15 13.67 -11.34
C GLY A 81 -5.47 12.51 -10.38
N VAL A 82 -4.73 12.37 -9.29
CA VAL A 82 -4.86 11.33 -8.27
C VAL A 82 -5.61 11.88 -7.05
N ARG A 83 -6.61 11.14 -6.54
CA ARG A 83 -7.39 11.53 -5.36
C ARG A 83 -6.65 11.25 -4.07
N VAL A 84 -6.95 12.01 -3.02
CA VAL A 84 -6.33 11.88 -1.69
C VAL A 84 -7.38 11.67 -0.62
N TYR A 85 -7.29 10.54 0.09
CA TYR A 85 -8.15 10.22 1.23
C TYR A 85 -7.34 10.26 2.52
N VAL A 86 -7.80 11.05 3.49
CA VAL A 86 -7.09 11.24 4.76
C VAL A 86 -7.67 10.34 5.84
N ALA A 87 -6.81 9.58 6.51
CA ALA A 87 -7.20 8.65 7.55
C ALA A 87 -7.35 9.35 8.91
N LEU A 88 -8.59 9.29 9.47
CA LEU A 88 -8.97 9.67 10.82
C LEU A 88 -9.56 8.44 11.53
N ASN A 89 -8.80 7.37 11.61
CA ASN A 89 -9.32 6.05 11.94
C ASN A 89 -8.82 5.49 13.28
N ILE A 90 -8.44 6.37 14.22
CA ILE A 90 -8.13 5.97 15.60
C ILE A 90 -9.41 5.54 16.34
N PHE A 91 -9.24 4.81 17.45
CA PHE A 91 -10.26 4.71 18.49
C PHE A 91 -10.21 5.99 19.33
N ALA A 92 -11.20 6.88 19.10
CA ALA A 92 -11.21 8.19 19.72
C ALA A 92 -11.61 8.12 21.21
N HIS A 93 -10.83 8.79 22.05
CA HIS A 93 -11.17 9.07 23.44
C HIS A 93 -11.60 10.54 23.57
N GLN A 94 -12.25 10.91 24.67
CA GLN A 94 -12.75 12.27 24.91
C GLN A 94 -11.73 13.36 24.59
N ARG A 95 -10.47 13.16 24.95
CA ARG A 95 -9.37 14.12 24.68
C ARG A 95 -9.08 14.35 23.20
N ASP A 96 -9.38 13.37 22.35
CA ASP A 96 -9.08 13.41 20.91
C ASP A 96 -10.08 14.31 20.15
N PHE A 97 -11.18 14.73 20.78
CA PHE A 97 -12.15 15.65 20.19
C PHE A 97 -11.73 17.12 20.29
N ALA A 98 -10.74 17.44 21.16
CA ALA A 98 -10.18 18.79 21.22
C ALA A 98 -9.44 19.13 19.91
N GLY A 99 -9.90 20.19 19.21
CA GLY A 99 -9.31 20.63 17.92
C GLY A 99 -9.69 19.77 16.72
N LEU A 100 -10.64 18.84 16.85
CA LEU A 100 -11.12 18.03 15.71
C LEU A 100 -11.86 18.89 14.69
N ASP A 101 -12.69 19.83 15.12
CA ASP A 101 -13.45 20.73 14.23
C ASP A 101 -12.47 21.53 13.35
N ASP A 102 -11.44 22.14 13.93
CA ASP A 102 -10.42 22.90 13.20
C ASP A 102 -9.66 22.03 12.20
N TYR A 103 -9.32 20.80 12.59
CA TYR A 103 -8.64 19.86 11.70
C TYR A 103 -9.52 19.43 10.52
N LEU A 104 -10.79 19.19 10.74
CA LEU A 104 -11.73 18.88 9.66
C LEU A 104 -11.90 20.06 8.68
N LEU A 105 -11.98 21.29 9.21
CA LEU A 105 -12.00 22.50 8.40
C LEU A 105 -10.72 22.67 7.57
N PHE A 106 -9.56 22.41 8.17
CA PHE A 106 -8.28 22.39 7.46
C PHE A 106 -8.26 21.36 6.33
N LEU A 107 -8.71 20.11 6.56
CA LEU A 107 -8.76 19.09 5.52
C LEU A 107 -9.68 19.48 4.34
N ARG A 108 -10.78 20.16 4.64
CA ARG A 108 -11.64 20.75 3.61
C ARG A 108 -10.92 21.88 2.85
N GLU A 109 -10.22 22.76 3.55
CA GLU A 109 -9.47 23.88 2.95
C GLU A 109 -8.41 23.40 1.96
N ILE A 110 -7.65 22.35 2.31
CA ILE A 110 -6.65 21.76 1.40
C ILE A 110 -7.26 20.89 0.30
N ALA A 111 -8.60 20.78 0.24
CA ALA A 111 -9.35 20.01 -0.75
C ALA A 111 -9.05 18.51 -0.73
N ALA A 112 -8.88 17.89 0.46
CA ALA A 112 -8.84 16.44 0.56
C ALA A 112 -10.13 15.83 -0.02
N ASP A 113 -10.02 14.75 -0.80
CA ASP A 113 -11.15 14.16 -1.54
C ASP A 113 -12.08 13.31 -0.66
N GLY A 114 -11.66 12.95 0.54
CA GLY A 114 -12.48 12.21 1.49
C GLY A 114 -11.76 11.85 2.78
N LEU A 115 -12.54 11.41 3.76
CA LEU A 115 -12.08 11.04 5.09
C LEU A 115 -12.27 9.54 5.31
N ILE A 116 -11.25 8.85 5.85
CA ILE A 116 -11.37 7.45 6.25
C ILE A 116 -11.58 7.40 7.76
N ILE A 117 -12.78 7.06 8.21
CA ILE A 117 -13.23 7.14 9.62
C ILE A 117 -13.63 5.75 10.10
N ALA A 118 -13.32 5.42 11.38
CA ALA A 118 -13.75 4.20 12.05
C ALA A 118 -14.68 4.47 13.23
N ASP A 119 -14.51 5.61 13.88
CA ASP A 119 -15.20 5.97 15.13
C ASP A 119 -16.52 6.70 14.86
N PRO A 120 -17.66 6.25 15.44
CA PRO A 120 -18.95 6.89 15.24
C PRO A 120 -19.01 8.36 15.75
N GLY A 121 -18.25 8.68 16.80
CA GLY A 121 -18.18 10.04 17.33
C GLY A 121 -17.47 10.99 16.35
N ILE A 122 -16.34 10.56 15.79
CA ILE A 122 -15.65 11.32 14.74
C ILE A 122 -16.56 11.46 13.51
N LEU A 123 -17.29 10.41 13.11
CA LEU A 123 -18.28 10.47 12.03
C LEU A 123 -19.35 11.56 12.29
N ALA A 124 -19.93 11.58 13.49
CA ALA A 124 -20.95 12.54 13.84
C ALA A 124 -20.45 13.99 13.78
N VAL A 125 -19.23 14.24 14.26
CA VAL A 125 -18.58 15.56 14.16
C VAL A 125 -18.27 15.93 12.70
N ALA A 126 -17.71 15.00 11.91
CA ALA A 126 -17.40 15.25 10.50
C ALA A 126 -18.67 15.60 9.69
N ARG A 127 -19.79 14.89 9.93
CA ARG A 127 -21.08 15.18 9.29
C ARG A 127 -21.63 16.57 9.65
N ARG A 128 -21.35 17.06 10.85
CA ARG A 128 -21.75 18.40 11.30
C ARG A 128 -20.85 19.49 10.73
N VAL A 129 -19.52 19.28 10.75
CA VAL A 129 -18.53 20.33 10.45
C VAL A 129 -18.23 20.42 8.95
N VAL A 130 -18.14 19.27 8.26
CA VAL A 130 -17.82 19.16 6.84
C VAL A 130 -18.82 18.25 6.10
N PRO A 131 -20.13 18.57 6.08
CA PRO A 131 -21.21 17.68 5.64
C PRO A 131 -21.10 17.24 4.19
N GLN A 132 -20.38 17.98 3.35
CA GLN A 132 -20.19 17.66 1.92
C GLN A 132 -18.97 16.80 1.64
N MET A 133 -18.12 16.55 2.66
CA MET A 133 -16.92 15.74 2.47
C MET A 133 -17.28 14.25 2.42
N PRO A 134 -16.85 13.50 1.39
CA PRO A 134 -17.07 12.06 1.33
C PRO A 134 -16.45 11.35 2.55
N ILE A 135 -17.21 10.41 3.12
CA ILE A 135 -16.75 9.63 4.28
C ILE A 135 -16.66 8.16 3.88
N HIS A 136 -15.46 7.62 3.95
CA HIS A 136 -15.16 6.22 3.74
C HIS A 136 -15.05 5.53 5.11
N LEU A 137 -15.88 4.52 5.32
CA LEU A 137 -15.84 3.74 6.54
C LEU A 137 -14.61 2.82 6.53
N SER A 138 -13.78 2.97 7.54
CA SER A 138 -12.57 2.14 7.70
C SER A 138 -12.92 0.69 8.03
N THR A 139 -12.08 -0.24 7.61
CA THR A 139 -12.17 -1.67 7.98
C THR A 139 -12.20 -1.90 9.50
N GLN A 140 -11.63 -0.98 10.31
CA GLN A 140 -11.70 -1.05 11.77
C GLN A 140 -13.12 -0.87 12.35
N ALA A 141 -14.09 -0.45 11.56
CA ALA A 141 -15.51 -0.49 11.95
C ALA A 141 -16.07 -1.93 11.95
N ASN A 142 -15.30 -2.91 11.44
CA ASN A 142 -15.63 -4.35 11.45
C ASN A 142 -16.98 -4.67 10.80
N VAL A 143 -17.22 -4.16 9.61
CA VAL A 143 -18.41 -4.49 8.83
C VAL A 143 -18.26 -5.89 8.25
N THR A 144 -18.97 -6.85 8.83
CA THR A 144 -18.86 -8.28 8.50
C THR A 144 -20.14 -8.86 7.89
N ASN A 145 -21.18 -8.06 7.72
CA ASN A 145 -22.46 -8.55 7.20
C ASN A 145 -23.26 -7.43 6.49
N PRO A 146 -24.20 -7.80 5.63
CA PRO A 146 -25.00 -6.84 4.86
C PRO A 146 -25.82 -5.86 5.70
N GLU A 147 -26.35 -6.28 6.86
CA GLU A 147 -27.15 -5.40 7.71
C GLU A 147 -26.30 -4.32 8.40
N SER A 148 -25.08 -4.67 8.83
CA SER A 148 -24.12 -3.67 9.31
C SER A 148 -23.74 -2.67 8.21
N ALA A 149 -23.56 -3.14 6.97
CA ALA A 149 -23.29 -2.26 5.83
C ALA A 149 -24.47 -1.30 5.57
N ALA A 150 -25.72 -1.80 5.60
CA ALA A 150 -26.91 -0.99 5.43
C ALA A 150 -27.08 0.05 6.55
N PHE A 151 -26.76 -0.30 7.79
CA PHE A 151 -26.73 0.65 8.90
C PHE A 151 -25.78 1.82 8.64
N TRP A 152 -24.54 1.52 8.25
CA TRP A 152 -23.55 2.55 7.96
C TRP A 152 -23.91 3.38 6.72
N GLN A 153 -24.51 2.77 5.69
CA GLN A 153 -25.08 3.51 4.58
C GLN A 153 -26.14 4.51 5.05
N ALA A 154 -27.04 4.10 5.95
CA ALA A 154 -28.05 5.00 6.54
C ALA A 154 -27.42 6.13 7.38
N CYS A 155 -26.25 5.90 7.99
CA CYS A 155 -25.46 6.93 8.65
C CYS A 155 -24.78 7.90 7.65
N GLY A 156 -24.92 7.67 6.34
CA GLY A 156 -24.46 8.56 5.27
C GLY A 156 -22.99 8.42 4.90
N VAL A 157 -22.37 7.25 5.13
CA VAL A 157 -21.05 6.97 4.55
C VAL A 157 -21.18 6.77 3.05
N SER A 158 -20.19 7.24 2.27
CA SER A 158 -20.16 7.16 0.82
C SER A 158 -19.47 5.90 0.31
N ARG A 159 -18.59 5.29 1.13
CA ARG A 159 -17.84 4.08 0.82
C ARG A 159 -17.63 3.25 2.08
N ILE A 160 -17.70 1.94 1.96
CA ILE A 160 -17.43 1.00 3.05
C ILE A 160 -16.22 0.14 2.69
N ASN A 161 -15.24 0.08 3.60
CA ASN A 161 -14.19 -0.91 3.56
C ASN A 161 -14.54 -2.04 4.53
N PRO A 162 -15.10 -3.17 4.03
CA PRO A 162 -15.51 -4.28 4.87
C PRO A 162 -14.33 -4.91 5.62
N ALA A 163 -14.65 -5.76 6.59
CA ALA A 163 -13.66 -6.59 7.25
C ALA A 163 -12.99 -7.53 6.24
N ARG A 164 -11.71 -7.83 6.44
CA ARG A 164 -10.91 -8.69 5.54
C ARG A 164 -11.19 -10.18 5.73
N GLU A 165 -11.98 -10.49 6.72
CA GLU A 165 -12.41 -11.82 7.13
C GLU A 165 -13.67 -12.28 6.39
N LEU A 166 -14.00 -11.64 5.26
CA LEU A 166 -15.15 -11.97 4.40
C LEU A 166 -14.73 -12.73 3.15
N SER A 167 -15.52 -13.74 2.81
CA SER A 167 -15.42 -14.48 1.55
C SER A 167 -16.01 -13.69 0.37
N LEU A 168 -15.68 -14.10 -0.85
CA LEU A 168 -16.27 -13.53 -2.07
C LEU A 168 -17.81 -13.59 -2.06
N THR A 169 -18.37 -14.70 -1.57
CA THR A 169 -19.83 -14.88 -1.48
C THR A 169 -20.49 -13.88 -0.53
N GLU A 170 -19.85 -13.61 0.60
CA GLU A 170 -20.35 -12.63 1.58
C GLU A 170 -20.24 -11.21 1.05
N LEU A 171 -19.14 -10.88 0.34
CA LEU A 171 -19.00 -9.58 -0.34
C LEU A 171 -20.07 -9.37 -1.41
N ALA A 172 -20.39 -10.39 -2.22
CA ALA A 172 -21.46 -10.32 -3.21
C ALA A 172 -22.84 -10.08 -2.54
N LYS A 173 -23.15 -10.80 -1.46
CA LYS A 173 -24.38 -10.56 -0.67
C LYS A 173 -24.43 -9.16 -0.07
N MET A 174 -23.28 -8.61 0.36
CA MET A 174 -23.22 -7.24 0.85
C MET A 174 -23.53 -6.24 -0.27
N ARG A 175 -23.01 -6.46 -1.47
CA ARG A 175 -23.30 -5.63 -2.65
C ARG A 175 -24.78 -5.61 -3.00
N GLU A 176 -25.48 -6.74 -2.90
CA GLU A 176 -26.93 -6.81 -3.13
C GLU A 176 -27.75 -5.96 -2.16
N ARG A 177 -27.23 -5.75 -0.94
CA ARG A 177 -27.94 -5.06 0.14
C ARG A 177 -27.71 -3.55 0.18
N VAL A 178 -26.57 -3.06 -0.34
CA VAL A 178 -26.19 -1.63 -0.27
C VAL A 178 -25.84 -1.07 -1.65
N THR A 179 -26.07 0.23 -1.82
CA THR A 179 -25.64 1.01 -2.99
C THR A 179 -24.36 1.79 -2.76
N THR A 180 -23.96 1.93 -1.49
CA THR A 180 -22.70 2.55 -1.07
C THR A 180 -21.51 1.84 -1.70
N GLU A 181 -20.49 2.57 -2.13
CA GLU A 181 -19.27 1.98 -2.71
C GLU A 181 -18.59 0.97 -1.76
N LEU A 182 -18.08 -0.12 -2.32
CA LEU A 182 -17.32 -1.14 -1.60
C LEU A 182 -15.84 -1.05 -1.97
N GLU A 183 -14.98 -0.84 -0.96
CA GLU A 183 -13.53 -0.77 -1.06
C GLU A 183 -12.92 -2.04 -0.46
N ILE A 184 -12.29 -2.88 -1.28
CA ILE A 184 -11.82 -4.20 -0.86
C ILE A 184 -10.29 -4.22 -0.78
N PHE A 185 -9.73 -4.70 0.33
CA PHE A 185 -8.30 -4.98 0.41
C PHE A 185 -7.93 -6.14 -0.51
N VAL A 186 -6.90 -5.93 -1.34
CA VAL A 186 -6.45 -6.91 -2.34
C VAL A 186 -5.00 -7.35 -2.16
N HIS A 187 -4.19 -6.61 -1.40
CA HIS A 187 -2.78 -6.93 -1.18
C HIS A 187 -2.26 -6.39 0.15
N GLY A 188 -1.37 -7.16 0.78
CA GLY A 188 -0.56 -6.72 1.91
C GLY A 188 -0.86 -7.41 3.24
N ALA A 189 -0.26 -6.90 4.30
CA ALA A 189 -0.25 -7.54 5.61
C ALA A 189 -1.65 -7.68 6.22
N LEU A 190 -1.95 -8.88 6.74
CA LEU A 190 -3.11 -9.13 7.58
C LEU A 190 -2.75 -9.03 9.07
N CYS A 191 -3.71 -8.59 9.86
CA CYS A 191 -3.64 -8.64 11.31
C CYS A 191 -4.17 -9.98 11.82
N ILE A 192 -3.60 -10.50 12.91
CA ILE A 192 -4.11 -11.70 13.59
C ILE A 192 -5.48 -11.48 14.24
N SER A 193 -5.84 -10.24 14.52
CA SER A 193 -7.11 -9.88 15.12
C SER A 193 -8.06 -9.31 14.09
N TYR A 194 -9.36 -9.49 14.29
CA TYR A 194 -10.42 -8.95 13.42
C TYR A 194 -10.16 -7.50 13.07
N SER A 195 -9.86 -7.27 11.82
CA SER A 195 -9.62 -5.95 11.21
C SER A 195 -8.82 -4.98 12.08
N GLY A 196 -7.82 -5.51 12.81
CA GLY A 196 -6.88 -4.73 13.60
C GLY A 196 -7.29 -4.40 15.04
N ARG A 197 -8.42 -4.89 15.55
CA ARG A 197 -8.82 -4.74 16.96
C ARG A 197 -8.06 -5.72 17.84
N CYS A 198 -6.93 -5.26 18.43
CA CYS A 198 -6.02 -6.13 19.15
C CYS A 198 -5.55 -5.51 20.47
N PHE A 199 -5.61 -6.29 21.56
CA PHE A 199 -5.04 -5.90 22.86
C PHE A 199 -3.66 -6.48 23.14
N LEU A 200 -3.17 -7.40 22.31
CA LEU A 200 -1.94 -8.12 22.57
C LEU A 200 -0.73 -7.18 22.74
N SER A 201 -0.64 -6.15 21.89
CA SER A 201 0.44 -5.16 21.98
C SER A 201 0.38 -4.35 23.28
N LEU A 202 -0.81 -3.87 23.65
CA LEU A 202 -1.01 -3.14 24.91
C LEU A 202 -0.68 -4.03 26.12
N HIS A 203 -1.18 -5.27 26.11
CA HIS A 203 -0.99 -6.22 27.22
C HIS A 203 0.48 -6.60 27.42
N LEU A 204 1.21 -6.92 26.34
CA LEU A 204 2.59 -7.42 26.42
C LEU A 204 3.65 -6.33 26.46
N THR A 205 3.36 -5.13 25.95
CA THR A 205 4.38 -4.10 25.74
C THR A 205 4.00 -2.70 26.22
N GLY A 206 2.78 -2.53 26.72
CA GLY A 206 2.23 -1.22 27.08
C GLY A 206 1.91 -0.30 25.91
N ARG A 207 2.11 -0.76 24.66
CA ARG A 207 1.89 0.02 23.42
C ARG A 207 0.54 -0.32 22.81
N ASP A 208 -0.31 0.68 22.62
CA ASP A 208 -1.70 0.48 22.17
C ASP A 208 -1.82 0.40 20.64
N ALA A 209 -2.02 -0.81 20.12
CA ALA A 209 -2.26 -1.05 18.70
C ALA A 209 -3.52 -0.34 18.18
N ASN A 210 -4.54 -0.16 19.02
CA ASN A 210 -5.79 0.50 18.64
C ASN A 210 -5.65 2.03 18.56
N ARG A 211 -4.52 2.54 18.99
CA ARG A 211 -4.14 3.96 18.86
C ARG A 211 -2.95 4.18 17.91
N GLY A 212 -2.59 3.16 17.15
CA GLY A 212 -1.53 3.23 16.13
C GLY A 212 -0.12 2.89 16.60
N ASP A 213 0.06 2.53 17.87
CA ASP A 213 1.35 2.19 18.44
C ASP A 213 1.50 0.67 18.64
N CYS A 214 1.35 -0.10 17.56
CA CYS A 214 1.51 -1.55 17.61
C CYS A 214 2.98 -1.94 17.63
N ALA A 215 3.41 -2.68 18.68
CA ALA A 215 4.75 -3.26 18.78
C ALA A 215 4.91 -4.55 17.97
N HIS A 216 3.84 -5.06 17.36
CA HIS A 216 3.80 -6.34 16.64
C HIS A 216 4.19 -7.57 17.49
N PRO A 217 3.72 -7.71 18.74
CA PRO A 217 4.14 -8.82 19.60
C PRO A 217 3.70 -10.18 19.06
N CYS A 218 2.67 -10.25 18.21
CA CYS A 218 2.29 -11.48 17.51
C CYS A 218 3.39 -12.02 16.58
N ARG A 219 4.50 -11.28 16.43
CA ARG A 219 5.67 -11.63 15.62
C ARG A 219 6.94 -11.79 16.46
N TYR A 220 6.82 -11.74 17.81
CA TYR A 220 7.95 -11.98 18.72
C TYR A 220 8.15 -13.47 18.93
N ARG A 221 9.34 -13.84 19.40
CA ARG A 221 9.69 -15.20 19.78
C ARG A 221 9.04 -15.54 21.12
N TYR A 222 8.31 -16.64 21.16
CA TYR A 222 7.71 -17.15 22.38
C TYR A 222 7.87 -18.67 22.48
N ARG A 223 7.84 -19.18 23.70
CA ARG A 223 7.56 -20.59 23.97
C ARG A 223 6.16 -20.67 24.56
N LEU A 224 5.29 -21.43 23.93
CA LEU A 224 3.97 -21.74 24.48
C LEU A 224 3.99 -23.14 25.04
N GLU A 225 3.66 -23.27 26.32
CA GLU A 225 3.40 -24.52 27.00
C GLU A 225 1.94 -24.51 27.45
N GLU A 226 1.20 -25.56 27.08
CA GLU A 226 -0.18 -25.71 27.57
C GLU A 226 -0.14 -26.44 28.92
N GLU A 227 -0.67 -25.79 29.95
CA GLU A 227 -0.68 -26.34 31.32
C GLU A 227 -1.30 -27.75 31.42
N ARG A 228 -2.27 -28.05 30.55
CA ARG A 228 -2.90 -29.39 30.45
C ARG A 228 -2.06 -30.43 29.74
N ARG A 229 -1.00 -30.03 29.07
CA ARG A 229 -0.06 -30.87 28.32
C ARG A 229 1.38 -30.44 28.62
N PRO A 230 1.82 -30.56 29.90
CA PRO A 230 3.14 -30.11 30.30
C PRO A 230 4.22 -30.89 29.53
N GLY A 231 5.26 -30.18 29.10
CA GLY A 231 6.35 -30.74 28.29
C GLY A 231 6.06 -30.91 26.79
N GLN A 232 4.83 -30.61 26.34
CA GLN A 232 4.55 -30.49 24.90
C GLN A 232 4.69 -29.04 24.49
N PHE A 233 5.77 -28.74 23.77
CA PHE A 233 5.97 -27.41 23.18
C PHE A 233 5.30 -27.40 21.81
N PHE A 234 4.41 -26.43 21.60
CA PHE A 234 3.94 -26.13 20.26
C PHE A 234 5.09 -25.46 19.51
N PRO A 235 5.48 -25.98 18.33
CA PRO A 235 6.59 -25.43 17.60
C PRO A 235 6.27 -23.97 17.23
N ILE A 236 7.04 -23.09 17.82
CA ILE A 236 7.12 -21.69 17.41
C ILE A 236 8.41 -21.62 16.65
N GLU A 237 8.32 -21.53 15.32
CA GLU A 237 9.52 -21.43 14.51
C GLU A 237 10.23 -20.12 14.80
N GLU A 238 11.55 -20.23 14.91
CA GLU A 238 12.45 -19.17 15.33
C GLU A 238 13.52 -18.95 14.25
N ASP A 239 13.62 -17.72 13.76
CA ASP A 239 14.80 -17.26 13.02
C ASP A 239 15.52 -16.15 13.80
N ASP A 240 16.65 -15.67 13.27
CA ASP A 240 17.44 -14.59 13.88
C ASP A 240 16.69 -13.26 14.06
N ARG A 241 15.45 -13.14 13.59
CA ARG A 241 14.62 -11.94 13.62
C ARG A 241 13.38 -12.02 14.54
N GLY A 242 13.02 -13.20 15.05
CA GLY A 242 11.89 -13.35 15.97
C GLY A 242 11.14 -14.67 15.86
N SER A 243 10.26 -14.97 16.83
CA SER A 243 9.31 -16.09 16.79
C SER A 243 7.93 -15.61 16.32
N TYR A 244 7.23 -16.47 15.60
CA TYR A 244 6.00 -16.11 14.91
C TYR A 244 4.87 -17.05 15.33
N ILE A 245 4.13 -16.68 16.37
CA ILE A 245 3.02 -17.53 16.88
C ILE A 245 1.83 -17.53 15.92
N PHE A 246 1.59 -16.39 15.23
CA PHE A 246 0.42 -16.17 14.38
C PHE A 246 0.76 -15.35 13.15
N ASN A 247 1.84 -15.68 12.46
CA ASN A 247 2.31 -14.93 11.32
C ASN A 247 1.50 -15.31 10.06
N ALA A 248 0.39 -14.65 9.82
CA ALA A 248 -0.37 -14.81 8.59
C ALA A 248 0.47 -14.36 7.38
N LYS A 249 0.39 -15.10 6.28
CA LYS A 249 0.89 -14.67 4.98
C LYS A 249 0.25 -13.35 4.56
N ASP A 250 0.92 -12.60 3.71
CA ASP A 250 0.35 -11.37 3.16
C ASP A 250 -0.79 -11.73 2.20
N LEU A 251 -1.91 -10.99 2.28
CA LEU A 251 -3.02 -11.15 1.34
C LEU A 251 -2.55 -10.85 -0.08
N CYS A 252 -2.93 -11.67 -1.04
CA CYS A 252 -2.74 -11.40 -2.46
C CYS A 252 -3.92 -11.92 -3.29
N LEU A 253 -4.74 -11.01 -3.80
CA LEU A 253 -5.90 -11.32 -4.63
C LEU A 253 -5.69 -10.92 -6.10
N LEU A 254 -4.43 -10.84 -6.57
CA LEU A 254 -4.12 -10.44 -7.94
C LEU A 254 -4.91 -11.25 -8.97
N ASN A 255 -4.88 -12.57 -8.86
CA ASN A 255 -5.58 -13.48 -9.78
C ASN A 255 -7.10 -13.52 -9.54
N ARG A 256 -7.59 -12.90 -8.48
CA ARG A 256 -9.01 -12.87 -8.08
C ARG A 256 -9.70 -11.55 -8.39
N LEU A 257 -8.98 -10.56 -8.95
CA LEU A 257 -9.56 -9.26 -9.31
C LEU A 257 -10.79 -9.38 -10.22
N PRO A 258 -10.83 -10.26 -11.25
CA PRO A 258 -12.04 -10.43 -12.06
C PRO A 258 -13.27 -10.83 -11.25
N GLN A 259 -13.13 -11.71 -10.25
CA GLN A 259 -14.23 -12.12 -9.39
C GLN A 259 -14.68 -10.96 -8.48
N LEU A 260 -13.76 -10.19 -7.92
CA LEU A 260 -14.07 -9.01 -7.11
C LEU A 260 -14.80 -7.93 -7.91
N ILE A 261 -14.36 -7.68 -9.14
CA ILE A 261 -15.00 -6.73 -10.06
C ILE A 261 -16.43 -7.15 -10.35
N ARG A 262 -16.66 -8.44 -10.64
CA ARG A 262 -18.02 -8.99 -10.86
C ARG A 262 -18.89 -8.97 -9.61
N ALA A 263 -18.27 -9.11 -8.43
CA ALA A 263 -18.96 -8.98 -7.14
C ALA A 263 -19.29 -7.53 -6.77
N GLY A 264 -18.89 -6.56 -7.60
CA GLY A 264 -19.22 -5.15 -7.43
C GLY A 264 -18.28 -4.37 -6.50
N ALA A 265 -16.99 -4.72 -6.47
CA ALA A 265 -15.97 -3.89 -5.85
C ALA A 265 -15.79 -2.59 -6.64
N ASP A 266 -15.94 -1.45 -5.96
CA ASP A 266 -15.77 -0.10 -6.54
C ASP A 266 -14.34 0.41 -6.39
N ALA A 267 -13.61 -0.08 -5.38
CA ALA A 267 -12.21 0.26 -5.15
C ALA A 267 -11.40 -0.94 -4.65
N LEU A 268 -10.16 -1.03 -5.10
CA LEU A 268 -9.17 -2.06 -4.73
C LEU A 268 -8.07 -1.40 -3.90
N LYS A 269 -7.96 -1.79 -2.64
CA LYS A 269 -7.03 -1.18 -1.68
C LYS A 269 -5.81 -2.04 -1.43
N ILE A 270 -4.64 -1.42 -1.56
CA ILE A 270 -3.35 -2.01 -1.20
C ILE A 270 -2.99 -1.58 0.23
N GLU A 271 -2.70 -2.54 1.13
CA GLU A 271 -2.11 -2.24 2.45
C GLU A 271 -0.59 -2.11 2.33
N GLY A 272 -0.01 -1.10 2.96
CA GLY A 272 1.43 -0.92 2.89
C GLY A 272 1.99 0.40 3.40
N ARG A 273 1.24 1.19 4.19
CA ARG A 273 1.74 2.49 4.71
C ARG A 273 3.09 2.37 5.45
N MET A 274 3.30 1.26 6.15
CA MET A 274 4.55 0.95 6.87
C MET A 274 5.58 0.21 6.03
N LYS A 275 5.24 -0.23 4.83
CA LYS A 275 6.15 -0.95 3.93
C LYS A 275 7.14 0.03 3.28
N SER A 276 8.19 -0.53 2.68
CA SER A 276 9.19 0.28 1.94
C SER A 276 8.58 0.97 0.72
N LEU A 277 9.18 2.05 0.28
CA LEU A 277 8.76 2.72 -0.96
C LEU A 277 8.87 1.80 -2.18
N PHE A 278 9.84 0.89 -2.19
CA PHE A 278 10.02 -0.10 -3.25
C PHE A 278 8.84 -1.07 -3.32
N TYR A 279 8.37 -1.55 -2.15
CA TYR A 279 7.15 -2.35 -2.08
C TYR A 279 5.94 -1.59 -2.64
N VAL A 280 5.74 -0.32 -2.24
CA VAL A 280 4.62 0.48 -2.74
C VAL A 280 4.67 0.61 -4.26
N GLY A 281 5.83 1.00 -4.81
CA GLY A 281 6.00 1.17 -6.25
C GLY A 281 5.76 -0.13 -7.03
N THR A 282 6.35 -1.25 -6.59
CA THR A 282 6.24 -2.53 -7.30
C THR A 282 4.83 -3.13 -7.24
N VAL A 283 4.16 -3.05 -6.08
CA VAL A 283 2.79 -3.56 -5.92
C VAL A 283 1.79 -2.71 -6.72
N VAL A 284 1.86 -1.37 -6.61
CA VAL A 284 0.98 -0.49 -7.39
C VAL A 284 1.15 -0.71 -8.89
N ARG A 285 2.41 -0.79 -9.36
CA ARG A 285 2.76 -1.10 -10.73
C ARG A 285 2.11 -2.40 -11.22
N LEU A 286 2.22 -3.46 -10.42
CA LEU A 286 1.70 -4.79 -10.76
C LEU A 286 0.16 -4.77 -10.87
N TYR A 287 -0.52 -4.19 -9.89
CA TYR A 287 -1.99 -4.11 -9.88
C TYR A 287 -2.52 -3.17 -10.97
N ARG A 288 -1.84 -2.06 -11.25
CA ARG A 288 -2.18 -1.17 -12.37
C ARG A 288 -2.07 -1.90 -13.70
N ALA A 289 -0.97 -2.60 -13.93
CA ALA A 289 -0.77 -3.38 -15.15
C ALA A 289 -1.83 -4.47 -15.33
N ALA A 290 -2.24 -5.15 -14.24
CA ALA A 290 -3.30 -6.15 -14.28
C ALA A 290 -4.66 -5.53 -14.65
N LEU A 291 -5.01 -4.39 -14.06
CA LEU A 291 -6.24 -3.68 -14.41
C LEU A 291 -6.22 -3.20 -15.86
N ASP A 292 -5.09 -2.69 -16.34
CA ASP A 292 -4.94 -2.24 -17.74
C ASP A 292 -5.03 -3.43 -18.71
N PHE A 293 -4.44 -4.58 -18.36
CA PHE A 293 -4.56 -5.82 -19.13
C PHE A 293 -6.04 -6.22 -19.31
N TRP A 294 -6.83 -6.25 -18.23
CA TRP A 294 -8.24 -6.59 -18.34
C TRP A 294 -9.10 -5.49 -18.97
N ARG A 295 -8.69 -4.25 -18.94
CA ARG A 295 -9.32 -3.16 -19.71
C ARG A 295 -9.19 -3.36 -21.21
N GLU A 296 -8.03 -3.82 -21.66
CA GLU A 296 -7.74 -4.06 -23.09
C GLU A 296 -8.25 -5.40 -23.60
N ARG A 297 -8.48 -6.35 -22.74
CA ARG A 297 -8.91 -7.71 -23.08
C ARG A 297 -10.35 -7.96 -22.62
N CYS A 298 -10.51 -8.87 -21.69
CA CYS A 298 -11.78 -9.14 -20.99
C CYS A 298 -11.44 -9.75 -19.62
N LEU A 299 -12.41 -9.71 -18.70
CA LEU A 299 -12.21 -10.22 -17.32
C LEU A 299 -12.01 -11.75 -17.26
N ASP A 300 -12.29 -12.49 -18.33
CA ASP A 300 -12.07 -13.94 -18.40
C ASP A 300 -10.68 -14.30 -18.92
N ALA A 301 -9.92 -13.34 -19.46
CA ALA A 301 -8.57 -13.59 -19.93
C ALA A 301 -7.64 -13.91 -18.75
N PRO A 302 -6.91 -15.04 -18.78
CA PRO A 302 -5.92 -15.34 -17.75
C PRO A 302 -4.78 -14.33 -17.80
N LEU A 303 -4.25 -13.96 -16.63
CA LEU A 303 -3.04 -13.14 -16.58
C LEU A 303 -1.86 -13.91 -17.21
N PRO A 304 -1.05 -13.25 -18.04
CA PRO A 304 0.20 -13.81 -18.57
C PRO A 304 1.18 -14.21 -17.45
N PRO A 305 2.08 -15.19 -17.68
CA PRO A 305 3.04 -15.69 -16.67
C PRO A 305 3.92 -14.61 -16.04
N GLU A 306 4.26 -13.56 -16.79
CA GLU A 306 5.10 -12.45 -16.33
C GLU A 306 4.50 -11.71 -15.10
N PHE A 307 3.19 -11.78 -14.88
CA PHE A 307 2.59 -11.24 -13.67
C PHE A 307 2.98 -12.06 -12.43
N ALA A 308 3.01 -13.37 -12.54
CA ALA A 308 3.46 -14.25 -11.47
C ALA A 308 4.98 -14.09 -11.21
N GLU A 309 5.76 -13.91 -12.26
CA GLU A 309 7.19 -13.63 -12.15
C GLU A 309 7.45 -12.31 -11.43
N GLU A 310 6.77 -11.23 -11.80
CA GLU A 310 6.90 -9.95 -11.12
C GLU A 310 6.45 -10.01 -9.66
N LEU A 311 5.36 -10.71 -9.38
CA LEU A 311 4.86 -10.93 -8.04
C LEU A 311 5.88 -11.68 -7.16
N SER A 312 6.59 -12.68 -7.71
CA SER A 312 7.63 -13.43 -7.00
C SER A 312 8.84 -12.59 -6.63
N LYS A 313 9.10 -11.48 -7.34
CA LYS A 313 10.20 -10.55 -7.08
C LYS A 313 9.90 -9.54 -5.96
N ILE A 314 8.65 -9.49 -5.48
CA ILE A 314 8.25 -8.66 -4.35
C ILE A 314 8.52 -9.42 -3.06
N GLY A 315 9.42 -8.92 -2.25
CA GLY A 315 9.73 -9.51 -0.95
C GLY A 315 8.54 -9.44 0.02
N GLY A 316 8.38 -10.47 0.84
CA GLY A 316 7.29 -10.52 1.81
C GLY A 316 7.26 -11.84 2.60
N ARG A 317 6.17 -12.09 3.29
CA ARG A 317 5.93 -13.26 4.15
C ARG A 317 5.23 -14.41 3.43
N GLY A 318 5.46 -14.59 2.14
CA GLY A 318 4.61 -15.45 1.35
C GLY A 318 3.23 -14.82 1.10
N GLN A 319 2.44 -15.45 0.26
CA GLN A 319 1.16 -14.91 -0.20
C GLN A 319 0.06 -15.94 -0.01
N SER A 320 -1.15 -15.45 0.30
CA SER A 320 -2.35 -16.25 0.49
C SER A 320 -3.58 -15.44 0.07
N GLU A 321 -4.64 -16.13 -0.32
CA GLU A 321 -5.95 -15.54 -0.54
C GLU A 321 -6.73 -15.37 0.77
N ASN A 322 -6.23 -15.98 1.85
CA ASN A 322 -6.86 -15.96 3.18
C ASN A 322 -8.38 -16.28 3.11
N PHE A 323 -9.21 -15.46 3.71
CA PHE A 323 -10.66 -15.68 3.80
C PHE A 323 -11.41 -15.62 2.47
N PHE A 324 -10.78 -15.21 1.38
CA PHE A 324 -11.48 -15.00 0.10
C PHE A 324 -12.22 -16.25 -0.40
N SER A 325 -11.60 -17.43 -0.26
CA SER A 325 -12.18 -18.72 -0.67
C SER A 325 -12.83 -19.50 0.49
N GLY A 326 -12.78 -18.97 1.72
CA GLY A 326 -13.30 -19.60 2.93
C GLY A 326 -12.38 -19.37 4.15
N PRO A 327 -12.64 -20.02 5.28
CA PRO A 327 -11.77 -19.91 6.45
C PRO A 327 -10.33 -20.31 6.14
N PRO A 328 -9.31 -19.52 6.56
CA PRO A 328 -7.91 -19.83 6.30
C PRO A 328 -7.45 -21.07 7.08
N GLY A 329 -6.54 -21.83 6.46
CA GLY A 329 -5.93 -23.01 7.05
C GLY A 329 -4.47 -22.79 7.48
N PRO A 330 -3.78 -23.86 7.90
CA PRO A 330 -2.35 -23.81 8.23
C PRO A 330 -1.47 -23.32 7.08
N GLU A 331 -1.87 -23.58 5.85
CA GLU A 331 -1.19 -23.13 4.63
C GLU A 331 -1.19 -21.61 4.44
N ASP A 332 -2.11 -20.91 5.09
CA ASP A 332 -2.20 -19.45 5.06
C ASP A 332 -1.30 -18.77 6.10
N MET A 333 -0.63 -19.58 6.92
CA MET A 333 0.34 -19.12 7.90
C MET A 333 1.76 -19.24 7.34
N GLN A 334 2.65 -18.38 7.83
CA GLN A 334 4.08 -18.40 7.51
C GLN A 334 4.84 -18.71 8.79
N PRO A 335 5.18 -20.00 9.07
CA PRO A 335 5.84 -20.38 10.30
C PRO A 335 7.22 -19.75 10.49
N GLY A 336 8.03 -19.65 9.45
CA GLY A 336 9.32 -18.94 9.47
C GLY A 336 9.15 -17.44 9.27
N GLY A 337 10.14 -16.65 9.69
CA GLY A 337 10.12 -15.17 9.58
C GLY A 337 9.70 -14.60 8.24
N ALA A 338 9.61 -13.29 8.14
CA ALA A 338 9.38 -12.65 6.85
C ALA A 338 10.51 -13.04 5.89
N ALA A 339 10.21 -13.87 4.90
CA ALA A 339 11.15 -14.12 3.83
C ALA A 339 11.36 -12.79 3.08
N SER A 340 12.54 -12.19 3.24
CA SER A 340 13.01 -11.27 2.22
C SER A 340 13.12 -12.07 0.93
N ASN A 341 12.79 -11.50 -0.23
CA ASN A 341 13.13 -12.19 -1.47
C ASN A 341 14.66 -12.27 -1.54
N PRO A 342 15.29 -13.45 -1.39
CA PRO A 342 16.74 -13.56 -1.39
C PRO A 342 17.34 -13.24 -2.77
N ASP A 343 16.54 -13.35 -3.84
CA ASP A 343 17.02 -13.26 -5.21
C ASP A 343 16.95 -11.83 -5.79
N TRP A 344 16.18 -10.94 -5.19
CA TRP A 344 16.00 -9.58 -5.68
C TRP A 344 16.06 -8.54 -4.56
N ALA A 345 16.73 -7.43 -4.82
CA ALA A 345 16.86 -6.31 -3.90
C ALA A 345 16.63 -4.96 -4.60
N PRO A 346 16.09 -3.95 -3.89
CA PRO A 346 16.13 -2.57 -4.37
C PRO A 346 17.56 -2.16 -4.69
N ALA A 347 17.81 -1.55 -5.85
CA ALA A 347 19.13 -1.01 -6.18
C ALA A 347 19.17 0.50 -5.95
N ALA A 348 18.30 1.25 -6.62
CA ALA A 348 18.30 2.71 -6.54
C ALA A 348 16.93 3.31 -6.88
N ILE A 349 16.78 4.61 -6.56
CA ILE A 349 15.63 5.45 -6.93
C ILE A 349 16.14 6.56 -7.84
N VAL A 350 15.45 6.81 -8.94
CA VAL A 350 15.73 7.94 -9.82
C VAL A 350 15.30 9.25 -9.14
N ARG A 351 16.23 10.19 -8.98
CA ARG A 351 15.99 11.53 -8.44
C ARG A 351 15.93 12.59 -9.53
N GLU A 352 16.76 12.44 -10.60
CA GLU A 352 16.68 13.22 -11.82
C GLU A 352 16.73 12.29 -13.03
N GLY A 353 15.93 12.57 -14.04
CA GLY A 353 15.80 11.73 -15.24
C GLY A 353 16.86 11.98 -16.29
N GLY A 354 16.71 11.29 -17.44
CA GLY A 354 17.53 11.45 -18.63
C GLY A 354 18.47 10.27 -18.88
N GLY A 355 19.31 10.41 -19.92
CA GLY A 355 20.24 9.34 -20.34
C GLY A 355 21.39 9.05 -19.38
N SER A 356 21.65 9.95 -18.41
CA SER A 356 22.57 9.76 -17.29
C SER A 356 21.84 10.16 -15.99
N PRO A 357 20.94 9.30 -15.48
CA PRO A 357 20.08 9.63 -14.36
C PRO A 357 20.86 9.86 -13.06
N LEU A 358 20.44 10.87 -12.28
CA LEU A 358 20.83 10.98 -10.87
C LEU A 358 20.00 10.01 -10.07
N VAL A 359 20.64 9.11 -9.35
CA VAL A 359 19.97 8.10 -8.53
C VAL A 359 20.43 8.17 -7.07
N GLU A 360 19.52 7.80 -6.17
CA GLU A 360 19.86 7.51 -4.77
C GLU A 360 19.99 6.00 -4.61
N ALA A 361 21.17 5.53 -4.29
CA ALA A 361 21.45 4.12 -4.06
C ALA A 361 20.75 3.62 -2.78
N ARG A 362 20.10 2.47 -2.84
CA ARG A 362 19.41 1.85 -1.68
C ARG A 362 20.15 0.63 -1.16
N ASN A 363 20.86 -0.06 -2.04
CA ASN A 363 21.78 -1.14 -1.72
C ASN A 363 23.07 -0.95 -2.52
N PRO A 364 24.18 -1.58 -2.10
CA PRO A 364 25.43 -1.49 -2.84
C PRO A 364 25.30 -2.14 -4.22
N PHE A 365 25.90 -1.52 -5.21
CA PHE A 365 26.12 -2.10 -6.55
C PHE A 365 27.43 -1.59 -7.14
N GLN A 366 27.95 -2.24 -8.19
CA GLN A 366 29.27 -1.97 -8.74
C GLN A 366 29.17 -1.66 -10.24
N LYS A 367 30.20 -0.97 -10.74
CA LYS A 367 30.43 -0.82 -12.16
C LYS A 367 30.53 -2.20 -12.82
N GLY A 368 29.91 -2.36 -13.98
CA GLY A 368 29.82 -3.61 -14.70
C GLY A 368 28.65 -4.52 -14.31
N GLU A 369 28.00 -4.30 -13.17
CA GLU A 369 26.78 -5.05 -12.80
C GLU A 369 25.59 -4.70 -13.70
N THR A 370 24.64 -5.65 -13.81
CA THR A 370 23.36 -5.44 -14.45
C THR A 370 22.31 -5.13 -13.39
N ILE A 371 21.61 -4.01 -13.53
CA ILE A 371 20.45 -3.63 -12.76
C ILE A 371 19.24 -3.53 -13.70
N GLU A 372 18.05 -3.58 -13.16
CA GLU A 372 16.82 -3.53 -13.93
C GLU A 372 15.99 -2.29 -13.58
N TYR A 373 15.74 -1.42 -14.57
CA TYR A 373 14.83 -0.29 -14.42
C TYR A 373 13.39 -0.76 -14.58
N LEU A 374 12.53 -0.37 -13.64
CA LEU A 374 11.13 -0.72 -13.63
C LEU A 374 10.31 0.37 -14.34
N GLY A 375 9.99 0.16 -15.60
CA GLY A 375 9.12 1.03 -16.37
C GLY A 375 7.65 0.89 -15.98
N GLN A 376 6.81 1.73 -16.53
CA GLN A 376 5.35 1.63 -16.38
C GLN A 376 4.81 0.36 -17.06
N GLY A 377 3.67 -0.13 -16.61
CA GLY A 377 3.22 -1.48 -16.95
C GLY A 377 4.19 -2.52 -16.38
N LEU A 378 4.35 -3.68 -17.00
CA LEU A 378 5.36 -4.68 -16.60
C LEU A 378 6.63 -4.62 -17.45
N LYS A 379 6.94 -3.47 -18.06
CA LYS A 379 8.15 -3.29 -18.86
C LYS A 379 9.36 -3.16 -17.94
N ASN A 380 10.26 -4.12 -18.01
CA ASN A 380 11.53 -4.13 -17.32
C ASN A 380 12.67 -3.90 -18.33
N TYR A 381 13.62 -3.07 -17.94
CA TYR A 381 14.74 -2.70 -18.78
C TYR A 381 16.06 -3.10 -18.09
N PRO A 382 16.61 -4.29 -18.39
CA PRO A 382 17.94 -4.67 -17.92
C PRO A 382 18.99 -3.69 -18.47
N CYS A 383 19.80 -3.13 -17.58
CA CYS A 383 20.81 -2.14 -17.90
C CYS A 383 22.13 -2.51 -17.25
N ARG A 384 23.22 -2.48 -18.04
CA ARG A 384 24.57 -2.62 -17.50
C ARG A 384 25.09 -1.25 -17.06
N ILE A 385 25.70 -1.20 -15.89
CA ILE A 385 26.33 0.01 -15.36
C ILE A 385 27.69 0.18 -15.99
N ILE A 386 27.86 1.22 -16.81
CA ILE A 386 29.11 1.53 -17.52
C ILE A 386 30.02 2.40 -16.64
N ALA A 387 29.44 3.40 -15.97
CA ALA A 387 30.17 4.27 -15.07
C ALA A 387 29.27 4.76 -13.92
N ILE A 388 29.89 5.03 -12.78
CA ILE A 388 29.27 5.60 -11.58
C ILE A 388 30.04 6.87 -11.25
N HIS A 389 29.38 8.02 -11.15
CA HIS A 389 30.01 9.27 -10.77
C HIS A 389 29.33 9.83 -9.50
N ASP A 390 30.15 10.38 -8.59
CA ASP A 390 29.64 11.16 -7.48
C ASP A 390 29.15 12.54 -7.93
N GLN A 391 28.62 13.34 -7.00
CA GLN A 391 28.12 14.69 -7.29
C GLN A 391 29.22 15.68 -7.74
N ASN A 392 30.49 15.36 -7.48
CA ASN A 392 31.66 16.14 -7.89
C ASN A 392 32.23 15.70 -9.25
N GLY A 393 31.59 14.70 -9.91
CA GLY A 393 32.05 14.13 -11.18
C GLY A 393 33.19 13.13 -11.07
N ARG A 394 33.56 12.70 -9.84
CA ARG A 394 34.57 11.68 -9.64
C ARG A 394 33.99 10.29 -9.95
N GLU A 395 34.68 9.50 -10.77
CA GLU A 395 34.29 8.13 -11.05
C GLU A 395 34.55 7.21 -9.85
N LEU A 396 33.59 6.33 -9.59
CA LEU A 396 33.59 5.37 -8.50
C LEU A 396 33.41 3.95 -9.05
N GLU A 397 34.07 2.98 -8.42
CA GLU A 397 33.89 1.55 -8.76
C GLU A 397 32.62 0.96 -8.11
N ARG A 398 32.15 1.57 -7.00
CA ARG A 398 31.04 1.06 -6.20
C ARG A 398 30.15 2.17 -5.67
N ALA A 399 28.83 1.94 -5.74
CA ALA A 399 27.83 2.71 -5.04
C ALA A 399 27.64 2.20 -3.62
N ASN A 400 27.53 3.12 -2.65
CA ASN A 400 27.15 2.81 -1.27
C ASN A 400 25.71 3.24 -1.00
N PRO A 401 25.00 2.58 -0.06
CA PRO A 401 23.63 2.98 0.30
C PRO A 401 23.55 4.46 0.68
N ASN A 402 22.42 5.09 0.31
CA ASN A 402 22.10 6.50 0.55
C ASN A 402 23.00 7.53 -0.15
N SER A 403 23.89 7.09 -1.07
CA SER A 403 24.66 8.04 -1.89
C SER A 403 23.86 8.49 -3.11
N LEU A 404 24.02 9.76 -3.48
CA LEU A 404 23.48 10.34 -4.73
C LEU A 404 24.56 10.25 -5.82
N LEU A 405 24.23 9.58 -6.92
CA LEU A 405 25.18 9.17 -7.95
C LEU A 405 24.57 9.36 -9.33
N ARG A 406 25.41 9.77 -10.29
CA ARG A 406 25.04 9.72 -11.72
C ARG A 406 25.49 8.40 -12.32
N LEU A 407 24.56 7.72 -13.01
CA LEU A 407 24.84 6.46 -13.67
C LEU A 407 24.92 6.65 -15.18
N THR A 408 25.96 6.08 -15.80
CA THR A 408 25.96 5.83 -17.24
C THR A 408 25.51 4.39 -17.44
N LEU A 409 24.41 4.20 -18.16
CA LEU A 409 23.76 2.92 -18.36
C LEU A 409 23.72 2.55 -19.84
N THR A 410 23.77 1.27 -20.14
CA THR A 410 23.48 0.74 -21.49
C THR A 410 22.48 -0.39 -21.40
N THR A 411 21.49 -0.39 -22.30
CA THR A 411 20.59 -1.52 -22.49
C THR A 411 21.21 -2.55 -23.43
N ALA A 412 20.62 -3.76 -23.49
CA ALA A 412 21.10 -4.82 -24.40
C ALA A 412 21.10 -4.39 -25.88
N ASP A 413 20.14 -3.55 -26.25
CA ASP A 413 19.98 -3.06 -27.63
C ASP A 413 20.71 -1.74 -27.88
N ASN A 414 21.53 -1.27 -26.93
CA ASN A 414 22.22 0.03 -26.95
C ASN A 414 21.26 1.24 -27.13
N GLU A 415 19.97 1.08 -26.86
CA GLU A 415 19.02 2.18 -26.89
C GLU A 415 19.13 3.05 -25.63
N PRO A 416 18.97 4.38 -25.77
CA PRO A 416 18.98 5.28 -24.62
C PRO A 416 17.76 5.00 -23.74
N LEU A 417 18.00 4.77 -22.45
CA LEU A 417 16.95 4.57 -21.47
C LEU A 417 16.49 5.91 -20.89
N ASP A 418 15.22 6.29 -21.12
CA ASP A 418 14.61 7.45 -20.50
C ASP A 418 14.14 7.12 -19.07
N CYS A 419 15.05 7.22 -18.11
CA CYS A 419 14.73 7.06 -16.71
C CYS A 419 13.96 8.29 -16.19
N ARG A 420 12.80 8.08 -15.60
CA ARG A 420 11.94 9.17 -15.06
C ARG A 420 11.85 9.10 -13.55
N PRO A 421 12.01 10.22 -12.83
CA PRO A 421 11.79 10.24 -11.40
C PRO A 421 10.28 10.06 -11.08
N PRO A 422 9.95 9.34 -10.02
CA PRO A 422 10.81 8.64 -9.07
C PRO A 422 11.03 7.15 -9.39
N GLY A 423 11.26 6.78 -10.66
CA GLY A 423 11.42 5.39 -11.10
C GLY A 423 12.39 4.57 -10.25
N LEU A 424 12.22 3.27 -10.28
CA LEU A 424 12.96 2.33 -9.44
C LEU A 424 13.92 1.47 -10.24
N PHE A 425 15.08 1.23 -9.66
CA PHE A 425 15.99 0.16 -10.06
C PHE A 425 16.01 -0.96 -9.04
N ARG A 426 16.00 -2.19 -9.51
CA ARG A 426 16.30 -3.39 -8.70
C ARG A 426 17.47 -4.16 -9.26
N ARG A 427 18.04 -5.04 -8.47
CA ARG A 427 19.11 -5.92 -8.87
C ARG A 427 18.85 -7.34 -8.39
N GLN A 428 19.40 -8.31 -9.09
CA GLN A 428 19.49 -9.66 -8.59
C GLN A 428 20.55 -9.74 -7.50
N THR A 429 20.23 -10.35 -6.38
CA THR A 429 21.20 -10.63 -5.32
C THR A 429 22.01 -11.85 -5.75
N MET A 430 23.33 -11.77 -5.74
CA MET A 430 24.14 -12.97 -5.87
C MET A 430 23.87 -13.87 -4.67
N ALA A 431 23.58 -15.14 -4.89
CA ALA A 431 23.52 -16.11 -3.82
C ALA A 431 24.83 -16.00 -3.00
N PRO A 432 24.79 -16.00 -1.66
CA PRO A 432 26.03 -16.09 -0.89
C PRO A 432 26.80 -17.32 -1.35
N PRO A 433 28.12 -17.24 -1.49
CA PRO A 433 28.91 -18.40 -1.86
C PRO A 433 28.55 -19.53 -0.91
N THR A 434 28.08 -20.65 -1.44
CA THR A 434 27.89 -21.88 -0.66
C THR A 434 29.21 -22.21 -0.02
N ASN A 435 29.29 -22.04 1.30
CA ASN A 435 30.45 -22.49 2.05
C ASN A 435 30.52 -24.01 1.88
N PRO A 436 31.53 -24.57 1.26
CA PRO A 436 31.67 -26.03 1.22
C PRO A 436 32.21 -26.45 2.60
N ASN A 437 31.31 -26.95 3.42
CA ASN A 437 31.66 -27.80 4.56
C ASN A 437 30.78 -29.02 4.56
#